data_4c5a6de7dd68c1c25049e1e87b209489
#
_entry.id   4c5a6de7dd68c1c25049e1e87b209489
#
_cell.length_a   1.000
_cell.length_b   1.000
_cell.length_c   1.000
_cell.angle_alpha   90.00
_cell.angle_beta   90.00
_cell.angle_gamma   90.00
#
_symmetry.space_group_name_H-M   'P 1'
#
loop_
_entity.id
_entity.type
_entity.pdbx_description
1 polymer ?
#
loop_
_entity_poly.entity_id
_entity_poly.type
_entity_poly.pdbx_seq_one_letter_code
_entity_poly.pdbx_strand_id
1 'polypeptide(L)'
;MIHLSKVTERLEKELSAKILTFGELIEIAEEEGLSLSSVVVAEAMVKEGKSYEEILSDVMGEFDHNMKALEIGLTRGRSFILGTVGSDLAKYGDDKVLINDSLINKALIYTLATEVGNHEIGLQPCAGTGDSCPYTGLIRALKEEGFSQEKIALAAALILKVGSIFRAGKQTTGCNMEGFGAGAAATAAALTDLRGGTPKQVAKAIVLAISPTIAVPCTPRVMAAGLCASHISGAILIGNQAANLILKTSLPVDID
;
A
#
# COMPACT_ATOMS: atom_id res chain seq x y z
N MET A 1 3.67 24.71 -1.42
CA MET A 1 3.36 25.24 -0.06
C MET A 1 2.05 26.05 -0.01
N ILE A 2 1.81 27.03 -0.89
CA ILE A 2 0.57 27.87 -0.81
C ILE A 2 -0.73 27.05 -0.99
N HIS A 3 -0.75 26.06 -1.88
CA HIS A 3 -1.93 25.20 -2.05
C HIS A 3 -2.20 24.28 -0.86
N LEU A 4 -1.17 23.79 -0.19
CA LEU A 4 -1.35 22.91 0.96
C LEU A 4 -1.93 23.66 2.18
N SER A 5 -1.52 24.92 2.43
CA SER A 5 -2.07 25.72 3.53
C SER A 5 -3.57 25.97 3.37
N LYS A 6 -4.04 26.26 2.14
CA LYS A 6 -5.45 26.47 1.87
C LYS A 6 -6.27 25.19 2.15
N VAL A 7 -5.76 24.04 1.76
CA VAL A 7 -6.43 22.76 2.02
C VAL A 7 -6.43 22.43 3.51
N THR A 8 -5.36 22.72 4.23
CA THR A 8 -5.28 22.53 5.67
C THR A 8 -6.34 23.36 6.40
N GLU A 9 -6.50 24.64 6.06
CA GLU A 9 -7.54 25.51 6.63
C GLU A 9 -8.96 24.98 6.33
N ARG A 10 -9.20 24.49 5.14
CA ARG A 10 -10.47 23.84 4.77
C ARG A 10 -10.73 22.60 5.61
N LEU A 11 -9.73 21.70 5.71
CA LEU A 11 -9.83 20.48 6.49
C LEU A 11 -10.03 20.75 7.99
N GLU A 12 -9.38 21.76 8.57
CA GLU A 12 -9.63 22.19 9.95
C GLU A 12 -11.11 22.52 10.19
N LYS A 13 -11.72 23.26 9.27
CA LYS A 13 -13.12 23.63 9.37
C LYS A 13 -14.04 22.42 9.24
N GLU A 14 -13.77 21.54 8.27
CA GLU A 14 -14.64 20.37 8.01
C GLU A 14 -14.49 19.32 9.13
N LEU A 15 -13.27 19.03 9.57
CA LEU A 15 -12.99 18.06 10.63
C LEU A 15 -13.48 18.52 12.02
N SER A 16 -13.60 19.82 12.24
CA SER A 16 -14.25 20.33 13.45
C SER A 16 -15.75 20.05 13.54
N ALA A 17 -16.39 19.82 12.40
CA ALA A 17 -17.82 19.59 12.30
C ALA A 17 -18.19 18.09 12.18
N LYS A 18 -17.34 17.28 11.56
CA LYS A 18 -17.61 15.85 11.30
C LYS A 18 -16.34 15.06 11.03
N ILE A 19 -16.47 13.73 11.07
CA ILE A 19 -15.44 12.83 10.55
C ILE A 19 -15.62 12.75 9.03
N LEU A 20 -14.54 13.01 8.28
CA LEU A 20 -14.58 12.92 6.81
C LEU A 20 -14.46 11.45 6.37
N THR A 21 -15.29 11.10 5.41
CA THR A 21 -15.18 9.83 4.68
C THR A 21 -14.03 9.91 3.66
N PHE A 22 -13.60 8.76 3.15
CA PHE A 22 -12.58 8.73 2.10
C PHE A 22 -13.09 9.35 0.79
N GLY A 23 -14.38 9.19 0.48
CA GLY A 23 -15.02 9.84 -0.66
C GLY A 23 -14.94 11.37 -0.57
N GLU A 24 -15.19 11.95 0.60
CA GLU A 24 -15.07 13.39 0.81
C GLU A 24 -13.63 13.89 0.66
N LEU A 25 -12.64 13.11 1.06
CA LEU A 25 -11.23 13.45 0.80
C LEU A 25 -10.89 13.43 -0.70
N ILE A 26 -11.47 12.51 -1.46
CA ILE A 26 -11.34 12.46 -2.92
C ILE A 26 -11.94 13.70 -3.56
N GLU A 27 -13.14 14.11 -3.13
CA GLU A 27 -13.81 15.32 -3.62
C GLU A 27 -12.98 16.58 -3.31
N ILE A 28 -12.49 16.72 -2.09
CA ILE A 28 -11.61 17.83 -1.70
C ILE A 28 -10.36 17.86 -2.59
N ALA A 29 -9.73 16.72 -2.82
CA ALA A 29 -8.53 16.62 -3.65
C ALA A 29 -8.79 17.01 -5.12
N GLU A 30 -9.91 16.57 -5.70
CA GLU A 30 -10.34 16.97 -7.04
C GLU A 30 -10.59 18.47 -7.15
N GLU A 31 -11.35 19.04 -6.21
CA GLU A 31 -11.72 20.46 -6.19
C GLU A 31 -10.51 21.39 -6.01
N GLU A 32 -9.55 20.98 -5.19
CA GLU A 32 -8.34 21.76 -4.94
C GLU A 32 -7.21 21.46 -5.96
N GLY A 33 -7.41 20.50 -6.87
CA GLY A 33 -6.43 20.12 -7.88
C GLY A 33 -5.15 19.53 -7.30
N LEU A 34 -5.25 18.80 -6.19
CA LEU A 34 -4.15 18.16 -5.49
C LEU A 34 -4.15 16.64 -5.67
N SER A 35 -2.98 16.00 -5.47
CA SER A 35 -2.92 14.54 -5.35
C SER A 35 -3.68 14.08 -4.10
N LEU A 36 -4.27 12.89 -4.17
CA LEU A 36 -4.98 12.35 -3.02
C LEU A 36 -4.04 12.10 -1.83
N SER A 37 -2.81 11.68 -2.08
CA SER A 37 -1.78 11.52 -1.05
C SER A 37 -1.48 12.82 -0.31
N SER A 38 -1.43 13.96 -1.01
CA SER A 38 -1.22 15.27 -0.39
C SER A 38 -2.37 15.66 0.54
N VAL A 39 -3.61 15.37 0.16
CA VAL A 39 -4.79 15.66 0.99
C VAL A 39 -4.85 14.73 2.20
N VAL A 40 -4.46 13.47 2.05
CA VAL A 40 -4.33 12.52 3.16
C VAL A 40 -3.29 12.99 4.19
N VAL A 41 -2.15 13.49 3.73
CA VAL A 41 -1.14 14.08 4.63
C VAL A 41 -1.67 15.34 5.31
N ALA A 42 -2.35 16.22 4.58
CA ALA A 42 -2.96 17.43 5.16
C ALA A 42 -4.04 17.08 6.21
N GLU A 43 -4.84 16.04 5.98
CA GLU A 43 -5.78 15.51 6.98
C GLU A 43 -5.06 15.06 8.26
N ALA A 44 -3.96 14.34 8.12
CA ALA A 44 -3.15 13.89 9.25
C ALA A 44 -2.52 15.08 10.01
N MET A 45 -2.00 16.09 9.30
CA MET A 45 -1.49 17.32 9.90
C MET A 45 -2.53 17.99 10.81
N VAL A 46 -3.76 18.11 10.31
CA VAL A 46 -4.86 18.71 11.09
C VAL A 46 -5.23 17.87 12.30
N LYS A 47 -5.35 16.56 12.12
CA LYS A 47 -5.76 15.66 13.20
C LYS A 47 -4.73 15.54 14.32
N GLU A 48 -3.45 15.58 13.96
CA GLU A 48 -2.36 15.36 14.91
C GLU A 48 -1.70 16.65 15.39
N GLY A 49 -2.00 17.78 14.77
CA GLY A 49 -1.38 19.06 15.08
C GLY A 49 0.10 19.11 14.75
N LYS A 50 0.55 18.36 13.74
CA LYS A 50 1.95 18.22 13.33
C LYS A 50 2.24 18.92 12.01
N SER A 51 3.49 19.27 11.77
CA SER A 51 3.96 19.80 10.50
C SER A 51 3.96 18.71 9.40
N TYR A 52 4.07 19.16 8.16
CA TYR A 52 4.18 18.29 7.00
C TYR A 52 5.35 17.31 7.12
N GLU A 53 6.50 17.81 7.50
CA GLU A 53 7.74 17.03 7.65
C GLU A 53 7.62 15.99 8.77
N GLU A 54 6.97 16.35 9.89
CA GLU A 54 6.73 15.43 11.00
C GLU A 54 5.79 14.29 10.57
N ILE A 55 4.69 14.60 9.87
CA ILE A 55 3.78 13.56 9.36
C ILE A 55 4.51 12.61 8.38
N LEU A 56 5.30 13.15 7.44
CA LEU A 56 6.05 12.28 6.52
C LEU A 56 7.07 11.40 7.24
N SER A 57 7.70 11.93 8.29
CA SER A 57 8.63 11.15 9.13
C SER A 57 7.93 10.04 9.88
N ASP A 58 6.80 10.33 10.51
CA ASP A 58 6.00 9.36 11.26
C ASP A 58 5.49 8.24 10.35
N VAL A 59 4.95 8.61 9.19
CA VAL A 59 4.50 7.66 8.17
C VAL A 59 5.61 6.68 7.78
N MET A 60 6.82 7.17 7.59
CA MET A 60 7.95 6.30 7.25
C MET A 60 8.40 5.44 8.42
N GLY A 61 8.31 5.95 9.65
CA GLY A 61 8.61 5.22 10.89
C GLY A 61 7.73 3.99 11.12
N GLU A 62 6.48 4.02 10.64
CA GLU A 62 5.56 2.87 10.71
C GLU A 62 6.10 1.60 10.02
N PHE A 63 7.01 1.75 9.07
CA PHE A 63 7.60 0.63 8.34
C PHE A 63 8.92 0.11 8.93
N ASP A 64 9.51 0.76 9.93
CA ASP A 64 10.86 0.43 10.42
C ASP A 64 10.99 -0.99 10.94
N HIS A 65 9.99 -1.48 11.69
CA HIS A 65 10.00 -2.87 12.16
C HIS A 65 9.86 -3.85 10.99
N ASN A 66 8.97 -3.57 10.06
CA ASN A 66 8.70 -4.44 8.92
C ASN A 66 9.88 -4.48 7.94
N MET A 67 10.64 -3.38 7.81
CA MET A 67 11.91 -3.39 7.06
C MET A 67 12.95 -4.34 7.67
N LYS A 68 12.96 -4.52 9.00
CA LYS A 68 13.82 -5.54 9.65
C LYS A 68 13.39 -6.95 9.26
N ALA A 69 12.07 -7.23 9.22
CA ALA A 69 11.55 -8.51 8.74
C ALA A 69 11.96 -8.76 7.29
N LEU A 70 11.85 -7.74 6.43
CA LEU A 70 12.30 -7.82 5.05
C LEU A 70 13.79 -8.19 4.94
N GLU A 71 14.67 -7.51 5.67
CA GLU A 71 16.12 -7.81 5.66
C GLU A 71 16.42 -9.23 6.16
N ILE A 72 15.71 -9.71 7.16
CA ILE A 72 15.81 -11.11 7.61
C ILE A 72 15.45 -12.05 6.47
N GLY A 73 14.32 -11.82 5.80
CA GLY A 73 13.89 -12.66 4.69
C GLY A 73 14.82 -12.67 3.49
N LEU A 74 15.47 -11.54 3.20
CA LEU A 74 16.46 -11.45 2.12
C LEU A 74 17.77 -12.16 2.42
N THR A 75 18.16 -12.28 3.69
CA THR A 75 19.50 -12.73 4.07
C THR A 75 19.53 -14.15 4.64
N ARG A 76 18.81 -14.40 5.71
CA ARG A 76 18.93 -15.61 6.53
C ARG A 76 17.60 -16.26 6.92
N GLY A 77 16.48 -15.55 6.70
CA GLY A 77 15.18 -15.98 7.16
C GLY A 77 14.72 -17.27 6.50
N ARG A 78 14.04 -18.08 7.28
CA ARG A 78 13.42 -19.32 6.80
C ARG A 78 12.02 -19.47 7.37
N SER A 79 11.05 -19.48 6.47
CA SER A 79 9.67 -19.74 6.82
C SER A 79 9.37 -21.23 6.77
N PHE A 80 8.54 -21.71 7.70
CA PHE A 80 8.00 -23.07 7.63
C PHE A 80 7.15 -23.31 6.36
N ILE A 81 6.46 -22.26 5.89
CA ILE A 81 5.55 -22.33 4.73
C ILE A 81 6.29 -22.02 3.42
N LEU A 82 7.16 -21.00 3.42
CA LEU A 82 7.79 -20.46 2.21
C LEU A 82 9.27 -20.86 2.05
N GLY A 83 9.82 -21.61 3.00
CA GLY A 83 11.23 -21.95 2.97
C GLY A 83 12.13 -20.72 2.97
N THR A 84 13.05 -20.66 2.04
CA THR A 84 14.05 -19.59 1.85
C THR A 84 13.78 -18.70 0.65
N VAL A 85 12.52 -18.59 0.19
CA VAL A 85 12.16 -17.92 -1.06
C VAL A 85 12.72 -16.49 -1.16
N GLY A 86 12.76 -15.74 -0.07
CA GLY A 86 13.28 -14.37 -0.06
C GLY A 86 14.78 -14.33 -0.39
N SER A 87 15.59 -15.09 0.33
CA SER A 87 17.05 -15.18 0.08
C SER A 87 17.39 -15.90 -1.22
N ASP A 88 16.53 -16.82 -1.70
CA ASP A 88 16.73 -17.46 -2.99
C ASP A 88 16.53 -16.47 -4.13
N LEU A 89 15.49 -15.65 -4.07
CA LEU A 89 15.22 -14.61 -5.06
C LEU A 89 16.25 -13.48 -5.01
N ALA A 90 16.74 -13.12 -3.82
CA ALA A 90 17.77 -12.10 -3.67
C ALA A 90 19.08 -12.42 -4.44
N LYS A 91 19.37 -13.68 -4.69
CA LYS A 91 20.56 -14.11 -5.46
C LYS A 91 20.55 -13.67 -6.92
N TYR A 92 19.38 -13.37 -7.46
CA TYR A 92 19.25 -12.92 -8.85
C TYR A 92 19.50 -11.42 -9.03
N GLY A 93 19.64 -10.66 -7.92
CA GLY A 93 19.93 -9.22 -8.00
C GLY A 93 18.89 -8.47 -8.80
N ASP A 94 19.33 -7.76 -9.85
CA ASP A 94 18.45 -6.96 -10.72
C ASP A 94 17.81 -7.77 -11.87
N ASP A 95 18.06 -9.06 -11.96
CA ASP A 95 17.38 -9.92 -12.93
C ASP A 95 15.86 -9.94 -12.69
N LYS A 96 15.10 -9.80 -13.76
CA LYS A 96 13.63 -9.72 -13.71
C LYS A 96 13.02 -11.13 -13.74
N VAL A 97 13.26 -11.90 -12.69
CA VAL A 97 12.94 -13.33 -12.63
C VAL A 97 11.45 -13.64 -12.47
N LEU A 98 10.68 -12.73 -11.90
CA LEU A 98 9.24 -12.94 -11.68
C LEU A 98 8.40 -12.23 -12.74
N ILE A 99 8.78 -11.02 -13.14
CA ILE A 99 8.09 -10.23 -14.16
C ILE A 99 9.05 -9.23 -14.81
N ASN A 100 8.84 -8.94 -16.09
CA ASN A 100 9.69 -8.03 -16.85
C ASN A 100 9.34 -6.53 -16.61
N ASP A 101 9.31 -6.12 -15.36
CA ASP A 101 9.16 -4.74 -14.89
C ASP A 101 10.00 -4.59 -13.64
N SER A 102 10.94 -3.64 -13.61
CA SER A 102 11.92 -3.53 -12.51
C SER A 102 11.25 -3.25 -11.18
N LEU A 103 10.41 -2.23 -11.12
CA LEU A 103 9.72 -1.85 -9.89
C LEU A 103 8.84 -2.98 -9.34
N ILE A 104 8.03 -3.58 -10.21
CA ILE A 104 7.10 -4.62 -9.81
C ILE A 104 7.83 -5.90 -9.44
N ASN A 105 8.87 -6.29 -10.18
CA ASN A 105 9.70 -7.44 -9.85
C ASN A 105 10.32 -7.29 -8.44
N LYS A 106 10.92 -6.14 -8.14
CA LYS A 106 11.48 -5.85 -6.81
C LYS A 106 10.39 -5.86 -5.74
N ALA A 107 9.25 -5.23 -5.99
CA ALA A 107 8.13 -5.22 -5.04
C ALA A 107 7.63 -6.64 -4.71
N LEU A 108 7.55 -7.54 -5.69
CA LEU A 108 7.20 -8.95 -5.49
C LEU A 108 8.24 -9.67 -4.63
N ILE A 109 9.53 -9.55 -4.97
CA ILE A 109 10.62 -10.18 -4.23
C ILE A 109 10.63 -9.71 -2.77
N TYR A 110 10.51 -8.40 -2.55
CA TYR A 110 10.52 -7.81 -1.21
C TYR A 110 9.26 -8.14 -0.41
N THR A 111 8.11 -8.28 -1.07
CA THR A 111 6.90 -8.78 -0.41
C THR A 111 7.10 -10.20 0.10
N LEU A 112 7.64 -11.09 -0.74
CA LEU A 112 7.93 -12.47 -0.36
C LEU A 112 8.99 -12.58 0.74
N ALA A 113 10.05 -11.77 0.66
CA ALA A 113 11.07 -11.70 1.70
C ALA A 113 10.47 -11.19 3.03
N THR A 114 9.63 -10.15 2.98
CA THR A 114 8.94 -9.64 4.17
C THR A 114 8.08 -10.72 4.80
N GLU A 115 7.37 -11.52 4.01
CA GLU A 115 6.56 -12.64 4.51
C GLU A 115 7.39 -13.74 5.17
N VAL A 116 8.57 -14.04 4.63
CA VAL A 116 9.50 -14.96 5.29
C VAL A 116 9.93 -14.42 6.65
N GLY A 117 10.30 -13.14 6.74
CA GLY A 117 10.67 -12.50 7.99
C GLY A 117 9.49 -12.33 8.96
N ASN A 118 8.28 -12.14 8.45
CA ASN A 118 7.05 -12.14 9.23
C ASN A 118 6.89 -13.44 10.03
N HIS A 119 7.17 -14.58 9.43
CA HIS A 119 7.11 -15.87 10.12
C HIS A 119 8.20 -16.05 11.18
N GLU A 120 9.25 -15.23 11.18
CA GLU A 120 10.33 -15.28 12.16
C GLU A 120 10.14 -14.29 13.32
N ILE A 121 9.84 -13.03 13.02
CA ILE A 121 9.77 -11.97 14.06
C ILE A 121 8.38 -11.32 14.22
N GLY A 122 7.43 -11.69 13.37
CA GLY A 122 6.15 -11.00 13.25
C GLY A 122 6.26 -9.64 12.58
N LEU A 123 5.17 -9.15 12.00
CA LEU A 123 5.08 -7.78 11.51
C LEU A 123 4.37 -6.88 12.51
N GLN A 124 4.78 -5.63 12.54
CA GLN A 124 3.97 -4.58 13.12
C GLN A 124 2.83 -4.27 12.12
N PRO A 125 1.56 -4.33 12.55
CA PRO A 125 0.45 -3.98 11.69
C PRO A 125 0.52 -2.52 11.26
N CYS A 126 0.81 -2.27 9.99
CA CYS A 126 0.69 -0.94 9.41
C CYS A 126 -0.78 -0.67 9.08
N ALA A 127 -1.26 0.55 9.34
CA ALA A 127 -2.65 0.93 9.10
C ALA A 127 -3.68 -0.03 9.72
N GLY A 128 -3.31 -0.68 10.82
CA GLY A 128 -4.17 -1.65 11.49
C GLY A 128 -4.40 -2.96 10.74
N THR A 129 -3.69 -3.24 9.66
CA THR A 129 -3.72 -4.54 8.99
C THR A 129 -2.65 -5.47 9.56
N GLY A 130 -2.99 -6.74 9.75
CA GLY A 130 -2.06 -7.74 10.27
C GLY A 130 -1.01 -8.19 9.25
N ASP A 131 -1.27 -7.95 7.97
CA ASP A 131 -0.43 -8.38 6.87
C ASP A 131 0.04 -7.20 6.04
N SER A 132 1.20 -6.69 6.40
CA SER A 132 1.81 -5.50 5.81
C SER A 132 2.92 -5.81 4.79
N CYS A 133 3.04 -7.08 4.38
CA CYS A 133 4.10 -7.51 3.46
C CYS A 133 4.07 -6.76 2.11
N PRO A 134 2.91 -6.61 1.42
CA PRO A 134 2.85 -5.89 0.16
C PRO A 134 3.25 -4.42 0.31
N TYR A 135 2.86 -3.78 1.41
CA TYR A 135 3.18 -2.39 1.68
C TYR A 135 4.68 -2.20 1.86
N THR A 136 5.30 -3.03 2.70
CA THR A 136 6.74 -3.01 2.97
C THR A 136 7.54 -3.30 1.70
N GLY A 137 7.12 -4.31 0.94
CA GLY A 137 7.75 -4.68 -0.32
C GLY A 137 7.72 -3.56 -1.36
N LEU A 138 6.56 -2.90 -1.52
CA LEU A 138 6.43 -1.77 -2.43
C LEU A 138 7.28 -0.56 -2.00
N ILE A 139 7.24 -0.19 -0.73
CA ILE A 139 8.04 0.94 -0.20
C ILE A 139 9.54 0.69 -0.40
N ARG A 140 10.03 -0.53 -0.17
CA ARG A 140 11.42 -0.88 -0.42
C ARG A 140 11.76 -0.78 -1.91
N ALA A 141 10.92 -1.29 -2.79
CA ALA A 141 11.13 -1.22 -4.23
C ALA A 141 11.19 0.23 -4.74
N LEU A 142 10.29 1.10 -4.26
CA LEU A 142 10.30 2.52 -4.59
C LEU A 142 11.60 3.21 -4.17
N LYS A 143 12.16 2.87 -3.00
CA LYS A 143 13.46 3.40 -2.54
C LYS A 143 14.59 3.01 -3.50
N GLU A 144 14.62 1.77 -3.95
CA GLU A 144 15.66 1.27 -4.86
C GLU A 144 15.51 1.74 -6.30
N GLU A 145 14.29 2.02 -6.75
CA GLU A 145 14.03 2.66 -8.05
C GLU A 145 14.33 4.17 -8.05
N GLY A 146 14.80 4.72 -6.93
CA GLY A 146 15.30 6.09 -6.84
C GLY A 146 14.20 7.16 -6.76
N PHE A 147 13.00 6.82 -6.33
CA PHE A 147 11.98 7.81 -6.02
C PHE A 147 12.44 8.71 -4.87
N SER A 148 12.07 10.00 -4.91
CA SER A 148 12.39 10.93 -3.82
C SER A 148 11.73 10.49 -2.51
N GLN A 149 12.38 10.81 -1.38
CA GLN A 149 11.87 10.47 -0.05
C GLN A 149 10.45 11.01 0.16
N GLU A 150 10.16 12.21 -0.31
CA GLU A 150 8.83 12.82 -0.24
C GLU A 150 7.79 12.00 -1.01
N LYS A 151 8.08 11.60 -2.25
CA LYS A 151 7.17 10.77 -3.05
C LYS A 151 6.91 9.41 -2.42
N ILE A 152 7.93 8.81 -1.81
CA ILE A 152 7.79 7.54 -1.10
C ILE A 152 6.90 7.72 0.14
N ALA A 153 7.11 8.78 0.92
CA ALA A 153 6.32 9.06 2.11
C ALA A 153 4.85 9.39 1.77
N LEU A 154 4.60 10.14 0.70
CA LEU A 154 3.24 10.40 0.20
C LEU A 154 2.54 9.09 -0.22
N ALA A 155 3.23 8.23 -0.97
CA ALA A 155 2.71 6.92 -1.32
C ALA A 155 2.44 6.07 -0.08
N ALA A 156 3.33 6.08 0.89
CA ALA A 156 3.18 5.39 2.16
C ALA A 156 1.97 5.90 2.96
N ALA A 157 1.78 7.22 3.05
CA ALA A 157 0.61 7.82 3.70
C ALA A 157 -0.71 7.35 3.06
N LEU A 158 -0.76 7.32 1.73
CA LEU A 158 -1.93 6.83 1.01
C LEU A 158 -2.16 5.32 1.23
N ILE A 159 -1.10 4.52 1.24
CA ILE A 159 -1.14 3.09 1.57
C ILE A 159 -1.74 2.89 2.98
N LEU A 160 -1.23 3.61 3.98
CA LEU A 160 -1.72 3.53 5.35
C LEU A 160 -3.19 3.95 5.47
N LYS A 161 -3.57 5.02 4.77
CA LYS A 161 -4.97 5.48 4.74
C LYS A 161 -5.91 4.44 4.14
N VAL A 162 -5.58 3.88 2.98
CA VAL A 162 -6.39 2.83 2.34
C VAL A 162 -6.46 1.59 3.22
N GLY A 163 -5.35 1.12 3.78
CA GLY A 163 -5.32 0.00 4.70
C GLY A 163 -6.21 0.21 5.92
N SER A 164 -6.22 1.42 6.51
CA SER A 164 -7.05 1.75 7.67
C SER A 164 -8.56 1.65 7.40
N ILE A 165 -8.99 1.93 6.16
CA ILE A 165 -10.40 1.81 5.75
C ILE A 165 -10.85 0.36 5.82
N PHE A 166 -10.03 -0.57 5.34
CA PHE A 166 -10.32 -2.01 5.41
C PHE A 166 -10.46 -2.52 6.84
N ARG A 167 -9.82 -1.84 7.79
CA ARG A 167 -9.85 -2.21 9.21
C ARG A 167 -10.99 -1.56 9.98
N ALA A 168 -11.53 -0.44 9.49
CA ALA A 168 -12.56 0.31 10.19
C ALA A 168 -13.80 -0.55 10.48
N GLY A 169 -14.15 -0.65 11.76
CA GLY A 169 -15.33 -1.38 12.22
C GLY A 169 -15.28 -2.91 12.06
N LYS A 170 -14.11 -3.51 11.78
CA LYS A 170 -13.95 -4.96 11.61
C LYS A 170 -13.00 -5.58 12.63
N GLN A 171 -13.29 -6.81 13.01
CA GLN A 171 -12.29 -7.69 13.60
C GLN A 171 -11.38 -8.23 12.50
N THR A 172 -10.21 -8.76 12.87
CA THR A 172 -9.26 -9.38 11.94
C THR A 172 -9.93 -10.40 11.06
N THR A 173 -9.77 -10.25 9.74
CA THR A 173 -10.41 -11.09 8.73
C THR A 173 -9.46 -12.11 8.10
N GLY A 174 -8.17 -12.02 8.40
CA GLY A 174 -7.12 -12.90 7.88
C GLY A 174 -6.48 -12.42 6.58
N CYS A 175 -5.43 -13.12 6.17
CA CYS A 175 -4.53 -12.72 5.09
C CYS A 175 -5.21 -12.45 3.74
N ASN A 176 -6.32 -13.13 3.43
CA ASN A 176 -7.02 -12.89 2.15
C ASN A 176 -7.56 -11.46 2.04
N MET A 177 -8.18 -10.96 3.10
CA MET A 177 -8.74 -9.61 3.09
C MET A 177 -7.68 -8.55 3.39
N GLU A 178 -6.77 -8.84 4.30
CA GLU A 178 -5.77 -7.88 4.78
C GLU A 178 -4.54 -7.82 3.86
N GLY A 179 -3.97 -8.98 3.51
CA GLY A 179 -2.79 -9.05 2.65
C GLY A 179 -3.13 -8.91 1.18
N PHE A 180 -4.10 -9.69 0.69
CA PHE A 180 -4.46 -9.67 -0.72
C PHE A 180 -5.40 -8.51 -1.08
N GLY A 181 -6.55 -8.39 -0.42
CA GLY A 181 -7.56 -7.36 -0.73
C GLY A 181 -7.06 -5.95 -0.45
N ALA A 182 -6.71 -5.65 0.80
CA ALA A 182 -6.19 -4.34 1.18
C ALA A 182 -4.84 -4.05 0.53
N GLY A 183 -3.98 -5.08 0.37
CA GLY A 183 -2.70 -4.96 -0.32
C GLY A 183 -2.85 -4.54 -1.78
N ALA A 184 -3.78 -5.17 -2.52
CA ALA A 184 -4.07 -4.81 -3.91
C ALA A 184 -4.65 -3.40 -4.02
N ALA A 185 -5.61 -3.05 -3.17
CA ALA A 185 -6.22 -1.73 -3.14
C ALA A 185 -5.21 -0.61 -2.83
N ALA A 186 -4.38 -0.80 -1.81
CA ALA A 186 -3.35 0.18 -1.42
C ALA A 186 -2.26 0.30 -2.49
N THR A 187 -1.83 -0.81 -3.10
CA THR A 187 -0.89 -0.80 -4.23
C THR A 187 -1.47 -0.05 -5.41
N ALA A 188 -2.74 -0.31 -5.77
CA ALA A 188 -3.43 0.40 -6.85
C ALA A 188 -3.50 1.91 -6.58
N ALA A 189 -3.87 2.30 -5.36
CA ALA A 189 -3.92 3.70 -4.95
C ALA A 189 -2.55 4.38 -5.08
N ALA A 190 -1.53 3.82 -4.45
CA ALA A 190 -0.18 4.38 -4.45
C ALA A 190 0.40 4.50 -5.86
N LEU A 191 0.30 3.47 -6.69
CA LEU A 191 0.84 3.49 -8.05
C LEU A 191 0.06 4.42 -8.98
N THR A 192 -1.26 4.54 -8.80
CA THR A 192 -2.06 5.48 -9.58
C THR A 192 -1.69 6.93 -9.24
N ASP A 193 -1.62 7.26 -7.96
CA ASP A 193 -1.25 8.60 -7.47
C ASP A 193 0.19 8.96 -7.87
N LEU A 194 1.17 8.07 -7.64
CA LEU A 194 2.57 8.26 -8.04
C LEU A 194 2.77 8.49 -9.55
N ARG A 195 1.91 7.90 -10.37
CA ARG A 195 1.93 8.05 -11.85
C ARG A 195 1.12 9.25 -12.33
N GLY A 196 0.67 10.12 -11.45
CA GLY A 196 -0.05 11.36 -11.75
C GLY A 196 -1.52 11.18 -12.09
N GLY A 197 -2.14 10.09 -11.63
CA GLY A 197 -3.58 9.90 -11.74
C GLY A 197 -4.36 10.90 -10.88
N THR A 198 -5.57 11.26 -11.33
CA THR A 198 -6.46 12.12 -10.53
C THR A 198 -6.98 11.37 -9.29
N PRO A 199 -7.44 12.08 -8.25
CA PRO A 199 -8.07 11.45 -7.09
C PRO A 199 -9.21 10.48 -7.43
N LYS A 200 -10.05 10.80 -8.42
CA LYS A 200 -11.08 9.90 -8.92
C LYS A 200 -10.51 8.67 -9.62
N GLN A 201 -9.40 8.82 -10.35
CA GLN A 201 -8.71 7.67 -10.93
C GLN A 201 -8.13 6.75 -9.84
N VAL A 202 -7.60 7.33 -8.76
CA VAL A 202 -7.16 6.54 -7.59
C VAL A 202 -8.32 5.74 -7.00
N ALA A 203 -9.49 6.35 -6.80
CA ALA A 203 -10.69 5.65 -6.31
C ALA A 203 -11.10 4.49 -7.23
N LYS A 204 -11.16 4.73 -8.55
CA LYS A 204 -11.48 3.70 -9.55
C LYS A 204 -10.48 2.55 -9.53
N ALA A 205 -9.19 2.84 -9.39
CA ALA A 205 -8.15 1.82 -9.31
C ALA A 205 -8.30 0.95 -8.05
N ILE A 206 -8.67 1.55 -6.90
CA ILE A 206 -8.98 0.83 -5.66
C ILE A 206 -10.13 -0.15 -5.88
N VAL A 207 -11.26 0.33 -6.40
CA VAL A 207 -12.45 -0.50 -6.64
C VAL A 207 -12.14 -1.65 -7.60
N LEU A 208 -11.42 -1.35 -8.69
CA LEU A 208 -11.02 -2.37 -9.65
C LEU A 208 -10.09 -3.42 -9.03
N ALA A 209 -9.15 -3.02 -8.18
CA ALA A 209 -8.21 -3.92 -7.52
C ALA A 209 -8.87 -4.83 -6.48
N ILE A 210 -9.93 -4.36 -5.81
CA ILE A 210 -10.66 -5.16 -4.83
C ILE A 210 -11.49 -6.25 -5.51
N SER A 211 -12.06 -5.99 -6.67
CA SER A 211 -13.03 -6.87 -7.35
C SER A 211 -12.61 -8.35 -7.41
N PRO A 212 -11.37 -8.71 -7.83
CA PRO A 212 -10.96 -10.11 -7.87
C PRO A 212 -10.59 -10.70 -6.50
N THR A 213 -10.52 -9.88 -5.44
CA THR A 213 -10.04 -10.31 -4.12
C THR A 213 -11.16 -10.57 -3.11
N ILE A 214 -12.38 -10.10 -3.38
CA ILE A 214 -13.51 -10.16 -2.44
C ILE A 214 -13.93 -11.59 -2.10
N ALA A 215 -13.86 -12.51 -3.04
CA ALA A 215 -14.42 -13.86 -2.91
C ALA A 215 -13.36 -14.96 -2.91
N VAL A 216 -12.14 -14.67 -2.54
CA VAL A 216 -11.06 -15.67 -2.46
C VAL A 216 -11.16 -16.45 -1.15
N PRO A 217 -11.48 -17.77 -1.19
CA PRO A 217 -11.58 -18.56 0.04
C PRO A 217 -10.20 -18.80 0.65
N CYS A 218 -10.08 -18.64 1.96
CA CYS A 218 -8.93 -19.10 2.71
C CYS A 218 -9.06 -20.61 2.94
N THR A 219 -8.40 -21.41 2.09
CA THR A 219 -8.42 -22.88 2.23
C THR A 219 -7.24 -23.34 3.06
N PRO A 220 -7.48 -24.01 4.20
CA PRO A 220 -6.41 -24.51 5.05
C PRO A 220 -5.63 -25.66 4.40
N ARG A 221 -4.38 -25.82 4.75
CA ARG A 221 -3.42 -26.90 4.46
C ARG A 221 -2.71 -26.86 3.10
N VAL A 222 -3.39 -27.20 2.00
CA VAL A 222 -2.71 -27.37 0.70
C VAL A 222 -2.34 -26.03 0.09
N MET A 223 -3.05 -24.99 0.49
CA MET A 223 -2.95 -23.64 -0.08
C MET A 223 -2.20 -22.64 0.79
N ALA A 224 -1.65 -23.02 1.96
CA ALA A 224 -0.94 -22.06 2.82
C ALA A 224 0.25 -21.41 2.10
N ALA A 225 1.09 -22.18 1.42
CA ALA A 225 2.17 -21.64 0.59
C ALA A 225 1.63 -20.80 -0.57
N GLY A 226 0.54 -21.25 -1.21
CA GLY A 226 -0.14 -20.49 -2.26
C GLY A 226 -0.72 -19.17 -1.75
N LEU A 227 -1.30 -19.16 -0.56
CA LEU A 227 -1.79 -17.93 0.07
C LEU A 227 -0.65 -16.94 0.30
N CYS A 228 0.37 -17.33 1.05
CA CYS A 228 1.50 -16.46 1.38
C CYS A 228 2.36 -16.09 0.16
N ALA A 229 2.57 -17.02 -0.78
CA ALA A 229 3.38 -16.74 -1.97
C ALA A 229 2.61 -16.03 -3.08
N SER A 230 1.41 -16.53 -3.43
CA SER A 230 0.70 -16.07 -4.62
C SER A 230 -0.31 -14.96 -4.33
N HIS A 231 -1.08 -15.05 -3.24
CA HIS A 231 -2.07 -14.02 -2.94
C HIS A 231 -1.42 -12.74 -2.43
N ILE A 232 -0.54 -12.85 -1.44
CA ILE A 232 0.08 -11.66 -0.82
C ILE A 232 0.99 -10.94 -1.82
N SER A 233 1.87 -11.65 -2.53
CA SER A 233 2.66 -11.02 -3.60
C SER A 233 1.79 -10.64 -4.80
N GLY A 234 0.76 -11.44 -5.11
CA GLY A 234 -0.24 -11.15 -6.14
C GLY A 234 -0.99 -9.83 -5.95
N ALA A 235 -1.09 -9.33 -4.71
CA ALA A 235 -1.62 -8.00 -4.43
C ALA A 235 -0.89 -6.90 -5.22
N ILE A 236 0.43 -7.00 -5.33
CA ILE A 236 1.24 -6.08 -6.13
C ILE A 236 0.87 -6.15 -7.61
N LEU A 237 0.69 -7.36 -8.15
CA LEU A 237 0.32 -7.55 -9.56
C LEU A 237 -1.06 -6.99 -9.86
N ILE A 238 -2.06 -7.31 -9.03
CA ILE A 238 -3.43 -6.83 -9.18
C ILE A 238 -3.48 -5.31 -9.06
N GLY A 239 -2.81 -4.74 -8.05
CA GLY A 239 -2.76 -3.30 -7.84
C GLY A 239 -2.10 -2.57 -9.02
N ASN A 240 -0.98 -3.09 -9.53
CA ASN A 240 -0.32 -2.52 -10.70
C ASN A 240 -1.18 -2.62 -11.97
N GLN A 241 -1.85 -3.75 -12.18
CA GLN A 241 -2.77 -3.93 -13.31
C GLN A 241 -3.93 -2.92 -13.24
N ALA A 242 -4.56 -2.77 -12.07
CA ALA A 242 -5.67 -1.84 -11.86
C ALA A 242 -5.22 -0.38 -12.13
N ALA A 243 -4.07 0.03 -11.58
CA ALA A 243 -3.50 1.35 -11.82
C ALA A 243 -3.28 1.61 -13.33
N ASN A 244 -2.66 0.66 -14.03
CA ASN A 244 -2.39 0.81 -15.46
C ASN A 244 -3.67 0.85 -16.31
N LEU A 245 -4.65 0.00 -16.01
CA LEU A 245 -5.94 0.00 -16.73
C LEU A 245 -6.64 1.35 -16.60
N ILE A 246 -6.74 1.87 -15.38
CA ILE A 246 -7.40 3.16 -15.13
C ILE A 246 -6.63 4.33 -15.75
N LEU A 247 -5.30 4.33 -15.71
CA LEU A 247 -4.49 5.41 -16.26
C LEU A 247 -4.39 5.38 -17.80
N LYS A 248 -4.53 4.22 -18.42
CA LYS A 248 -4.28 4.02 -19.85
C LYS A 248 -5.53 3.78 -20.68
N THR A 249 -6.68 3.58 -20.06
CA THR A 249 -7.93 3.27 -20.73
C THR A 249 -9.08 4.10 -20.17
N SER A 250 -10.21 4.05 -20.85
CA SER A 250 -11.49 4.64 -20.41
C SER A 250 -12.39 3.58 -19.75
N LEU A 251 -11.80 2.61 -19.05
CA LEU A 251 -12.57 1.55 -18.39
C LEU A 251 -13.65 2.15 -17.47
N PRO A 252 -14.93 1.84 -17.67
CA PRO A 252 -16.00 2.37 -16.86
C PRO A 252 -16.03 1.65 -15.50
N VAL A 253 -15.46 2.27 -14.48
CA VAL A 253 -15.55 1.83 -13.09
C VAL A 253 -16.40 2.83 -12.33
N ASP A 254 -17.45 2.33 -11.73
CA ASP A 254 -18.35 3.10 -10.88
C ASP A 254 -17.71 3.24 -9.49
N ILE A 255 -17.81 4.43 -8.91
CA ILE A 255 -17.29 4.77 -7.58
C ILE A 255 -18.33 5.46 -6.69
N ASP A 256 -19.57 5.57 -7.17
CA ASP A 256 -20.71 6.16 -6.43
C ASP A 256 -21.34 5.18 -5.43
#